data_5d2b323f2ae4c346b2c56801a2587898
#
_entry.id   5d2b323f2ae4c346b2c56801a2587898
#
_cell.length_a   1.000
_cell.length_b   1.000
_cell.length_c   1.000
_cell.angle_alpha   90.00
_cell.angle_beta   90.00
_cell.angle_gamma   90.00
#
_symmetry.space_group_name_H-M   'P 1'
#
loop_
_entity.id
_entity.type
_entity.pdbx_description
1 polymer ?
#
loop_
_entity_poly.entity_id
_entity_poly.type
_entity_poly.pdbx_seq_one_letter_code
_entity_poly.pdbx_strand_id
1 'polypeptide(L)'
;MPPSRCNLGEQMKRIGIIGGIGPETTVEYYRRILDLYRQSNPDGGAPYIIINSLDMRKPLEMLTANKLEELATFLGEEVETLARAGADFALVAANTPHLVFDTIARQSRIPLISIVEATADAAKAAGLKRLGLLGTRFTMQASFYPEALAAREIEVILPNEEEQAYIHAKYMDELVPGIILPETHDRLTNIIKSLKDRAQIDGAILGGTELSLILRDETVFGVQILDTTQIHVEAAVAQLLGMSANANPNWPTR
;
A
#
# COMPACT_ATOMS: atom_id res chain seq x y z
N MET A 1 -29.41 16.16 29.71
CA MET A 1 -28.01 16.61 29.59
C MET A 1 -27.84 17.21 28.20
N PRO A 2 -27.33 18.46 28.06
CA PRO A 2 -27.07 19.00 26.73
C PRO A 2 -25.91 18.22 26.07
N PRO A 3 -25.89 18.05 24.73
CA PRO A 3 -24.82 17.37 24.06
C PRO A 3 -23.51 18.17 24.25
N SER A 4 -22.44 17.42 24.57
CA SER A 4 -21.08 17.97 24.72
C SER A 4 -20.70 18.72 23.44
N ARG A 5 -20.25 19.96 23.60
CA ARG A 5 -19.79 20.83 22.52
C ARG A 5 -18.67 20.13 21.78
N CYS A 6 -18.91 19.82 20.52
CA CYS A 6 -17.87 19.52 19.55
C CYS A 6 -16.81 20.63 19.63
N ASN A 7 -15.57 20.28 19.92
CA ASN A 7 -14.46 21.23 19.89
C ASN A 7 -14.24 21.67 18.43
N LEU A 8 -14.78 22.84 18.09
CA LEU A 8 -14.65 23.50 16.77
C LEU A 8 -13.22 24.07 16.53
N GLY A 9 -12.19 23.55 17.19
CA GLY A 9 -10.83 24.08 17.17
C GLY A 9 -9.77 23.23 16.47
N GLU A 10 -9.98 21.95 16.23
CA GLU A 10 -9.03 21.14 15.45
C GLU A 10 -9.46 21.10 13.98
N GLN A 11 -8.70 21.78 13.14
CA GLN A 11 -8.89 21.76 11.71
C GLN A 11 -8.73 20.31 11.22
N MET A 12 -9.83 19.70 10.71
CA MET A 12 -9.81 18.31 10.23
C MET A 12 -8.80 18.18 9.10
N LYS A 13 -7.84 17.27 9.25
CA LYS A 13 -6.82 17.00 8.23
C LYS A 13 -7.46 16.48 6.94
N ARG A 14 -6.85 16.84 5.82
CA ARG A 14 -7.23 16.40 4.46
C ARG A 14 -6.16 15.48 3.91
N ILE A 15 -6.55 14.29 3.49
CA ILE A 15 -5.66 13.37 2.84
C ILE A 15 -5.66 13.59 1.33
N GLY A 16 -4.48 13.62 0.72
CA GLY A 16 -4.27 13.54 -0.72
C GLY A 16 -3.93 12.11 -1.15
N ILE A 17 -4.49 11.64 -2.24
CA ILE A 17 -4.22 10.33 -2.82
C ILE A 17 -3.76 10.50 -4.26
N ILE A 18 -2.52 10.09 -4.57
CA ILE A 18 -2.11 9.83 -5.94
C ILE A 18 -2.65 8.46 -6.31
N GLY A 19 -3.67 8.45 -7.15
CA GLY A 19 -4.37 7.25 -7.63
C GLY A 19 -4.22 7.05 -9.14
N GLY A 20 -5.02 6.13 -9.70
CA GLY A 20 -5.03 5.82 -11.13
C GLY A 20 -3.86 4.92 -11.57
N ILE A 21 -2.96 4.58 -10.66
CA ILE A 21 -1.86 3.64 -10.89
C ILE A 21 -2.33 2.27 -10.39
N GLY A 22 -3.30 1.71 -11.10
CA GLY A 22 -4.34 0.78 -10.80
C GLY A 22 -5.63 1.50 -10.40
N PRO A 23 -6.54 1.81 -11.35
CA PRO A 23 -7.78 2.52 -11.05
C PRO A 23 -8.68 1.79 -10.06
N GLU A 24 -8.80 0.47 -10.17
CA GLU A 24 -9.59 -0.37 -9.26
C GLU A 24 -9.10 -0.26 -7.82
N THR A 25 -7.80 -0.29 -7.62
CA THR A 25 -7.19 -0.10 -6.30
C THR A 25 -7.44 1.28 -5.73
N THR A 26 -7.50 2.33 -6.56
CA THR A 26 -7.83 3.68 -6.10
C THR A 26 -9.25 3.73 -5.51
N VAL A 27 -10.20 3.02 -6.11
CA VAL A 27 -11.56 2.85 -5.57
C VAL A 27 -11.54 2.10 -4.24
N GLU A 28 -10.72 1.05 -4.11
CA GLU A 28 -10.54 0.32 -2.85
C GLU A 28 -9.94 1.21 -1.75
N TYR A 29 -8.94 2.03 -2.03
CA TYR A 29 -8.40 3.00 -1.07
C TYR A 29 -9.49 3.93 -0.55
N TYR A 30 -10.27 4.53 -1.44
CA TYR A 30 -11.37 5.43 -1.06
C TYR A 30 -12.38 4.72 -0.15
N ARG A 31 -12.84 3.53 -0.54
CA ARG A 31 -13.82 2.74 0.22
C ARG A 31 -13.28 2.35 1.60
N ARG A 32 -12.08 1.77 1.67
CA ARG A 32 -11.47 1.32 2.92
C ARG A 32 -11.17 2.48 3.87
N ILE A 33 -10.72 3.63 3.37
CA ILE A 33 -10.53 4.84 4.19
C ILE A 33 -11.86 5.29 4.79
N LEU A 34 -12.95 5.36 4.02
CA LEU A 34 -14.26 5.73 4.53
C LEU A 34 -14.75 4.76 5.61
N ASP A 35 -14.63 3.46 5.36
CA ASP A 35 -15.14 2.44 6.27
C ASP A 35 -14.35 2.44 7.58
N LEU A 36 -13.02 2.48 7.51
CA LEU A 36 -12.17 2.49 8.68
C LEU A 36 -12.30 3.79 9.48
N TYR A 37 -12.39 4.93 8.79
CA TYR A 37 -12.59 6.22 9.45
C TYR A 37 -13.92 6.26 10.23
N ARG A 38 -15.01 5.75 9.64
CA ARG A 38 -16.33 5.66 10.31
C ARG A 38 -16.29 4.73 11.53
N GLN A 39 -15.59 3.60 11.43
CA GLN A 39 -15.43 2.66 12.55
C GLN A 39 -14.65 3.31 13.71
N SER A 40 -13.62 4.08 13.39
CA SER A 40 -12.73 4.70 14.38
C SER A 40 -13.25 6.03 14.90
N ASN A 41 -14.20 6.67 14.22
CA ASN A 41 -14.79 7.96 14.56
C ASN A 41 -16.31 7.99 14.27
N PRO A 42 -17.12 7.21 15.04
CA PRO A 42 -18.54 7.02 14.74
C PRO A 42 -19.36 8.33 14.68
N ASP A 43 -18.97 9.32 15.46
CA ASP A 43 -19.67 10.62 15.55
C ASP A 43 -19.04 11.70 14.64
N GLY A 44 -17.97 11.39 13.91
CA GLY A 44 -17.09 12.37 13.25
C GLY A 44 -17.40 12.68 11.79
N GLY A 45 -18.47 12.15 11.21
CA GLY A 45 -18.82 12.40 9.80
C GLY A 45 -17.92 11.62 8.82
N ALA A 46 -17.52 12.25 7.71
CA ALA A 46 -16.65 11.66 6.68
C ALA A 46 -15.29 12.41 6.61
N PRO A 47 -14.19 11.71 6.29
CA PRO A 47 -12.90 12.35 6.12
C PRO A 47 -12.87 13.25 4.87
N TYR A 48 -12.03 14.28 4.88
CA TYR A 48 -11.72 15.04 3.67
C TYR A 48 -10.67 14.30 2.83
N ILE A 49 -11.05 13.92 1.62
CA ILE A 49 -10.19 13.16 0.69
C ILE A 49 -10.09 13.91 -0.63
N ILE A 50 -8.87 14.12 -1.11
CA ILE A 50 -8.56 14.67 -2.42
C ILE A 50 -7.88 13.57 -3.23
N ILE A 51 -8.44 13.17 -4.36
CA ILE A 51 -7.89 12.13 -5.23
C ILE A 51 -7.41 12.79 -6.53
N ASN A 52 -6.12 12.62 -6.82
CA ASN A 52 -5.54 12.93 -8.11
C ASN A 52 -5.31 11.61 -8.86
N SER A 53 -6.23 11.27 -9.75
CA SER A 53 -6.21 10.00 -10.48
C SER A 53 -5.47 10.17 -11.81
N LEU A 54 -4.32 9.50 -11.92
CA LEU A 54 -3.42 9.59 -13.06
C LEU A 54 -3.76 8.57 -14.15
N ASP A 55 -3.28 8.82 -15.36
CA ASP A 55 -3.20 7.79 -16.40
C ASP A 55 -1.94 6.93 -16.19
N MET A 56 -2.14 5.67 -15.82
CA MET A 56 -1.07 4.71 -15.53
C MET A 56 -0.07 4.51 -16.68
N ARG A 57 -0.48 4.77 -17.93
CA ARG A 57 0.40 4.58 -19.10
C ARG A 57 1.68 5.42 -18.99
N LYS A 58 1.55 6.67 -18.56
CA LYS A 58 2.69 7.60 -18.46
C LYS A 58 3.75 7.13 -17.44
N PRO A 59 3.43 6.85 -16.15
CA PRO A 59 4.43 6.32 -15.22
C PRO A 59 4.94 4.92 -15.62
N LEU A 60 4.13 4.08 -16.25
CA LEU A 60 4.56 2.75 -16.72
C LEU A 60 5.59 2.85 -17.86
N GLU A 61 5.41 3.78 -18.81
CA GLU A 61 6.39 4.06 -19.87
C GLU A 61 7.74 4.52 -19.28
N MET A 62 7.71 5.42 -18.30
CA MET A 62 8.92 5.88 -17.61
C MET A 62 9.64 4.74 -16.86
N LEU A 63 8.89 3.91 -16.15
CA LEU A 63 9.42 2.72 -15.46
C LEU A 63 10.04 1.72 -16.43
N THR A 64 9.35 1.40 -17.52
CA THR A 64 9.84 0.45 -18.54
C THR A 64 11.10 0.97 -19.24
N ALA A 65 11.19 2.28 -19.47
CA ALA A 65 12.36 2.94 -20.04
C ALA A 65 13.48 3.22 -19.01
N ASN A 66 13.32 2.81 -17.75
CA ASN A 66 14.22 3.09 -16.61
C ASN A 66 14.52 4.59 -16.40
N LYS A 67 13.52 5.45 -16.66
CA LYS A 67 13.62 6.90 -16.54
C LYS A 67 13.17 7.36 -15.14
N LEU A 68 13.90 6.93 -14.11
CA LEU A 68 13.51 7.14 -12.72
C LEU A 68 13.50 8.62 -12.29
N GLU A 69 14.40 9.44 -12.82
CA GLU A 69 14.42 10.89 -12.54
C GLU A 69 13.18 11.60 -13.12
N GLU A 70 12.79 11.24 -14.37
CA GLU A 70 11.57 11.76 -14.99
C GLU A 70 10.32 11.32 -14.20
N LEU A 71 10.29 10.07 -13.74
CA LEU A 71 9.20 9.54 -12.91
C LEU A 71 9.12 10.29 -11.57
N ALA A 72 10.26 10.54 -10.90
CA ALA A 72 10.29 11.29 -9.64
C ALA A 72 9.77 12.72 -9.83
N THR A 73 10.21 13.40 -10.89
CA THR A 73 9.74 14.74 -11.23
C THR A 73 8.24 14.75 -11.50
N PHE A 74 7.75 13.85 -12.35
CA PHE A 74 6.34 13.73 -12.69
C PHE A 74 5.47 13.50 -11.44
N LEU A 75 5.80 12.51 -10.61
CA LEU A 75 5.04 12.21 -9.41
C LEU A 75 5.15 13.33 -8.35
N GLY A 76 6.29 14.00 -8.28
CA GLY A 76 6.48 15.18 -7.42
C GLY A 76 5.55 16.34 -7.79
N GLU A 77 5.36 16.62 -9.09
CA GLU A 77 4.40 17.61 -9.59
C GLU A 77 2.95 17.26 -9.23
N GLU A 78 2.63 15.97 -9.27
CA GLU A 78 1.28 15.48 -8.91
C GLU A 78 1.03 15.57 -7.40
N VAL A 79 2.05 15.32 -6.56
CA VAL A 79 1.98 15.58 -5.11
C VAL A 79 1.82 17.08 -4.83
N GLU A 80 2.54 17.93 -5.54
CA GLU A 80 2.41 19.38 -5.42
C GLU A 80 0.99 19.85 -5.81
N THR A 81 0.35 19.18 -6.77
CA THR A 81 -1.05 19.44 -7.14
C THR A 81 -1.99 19.15 -5.98
N LEU A 82 -1.80 18.04 -5.25
CA LEU A 82 -2.54 17.73 -4.04
C LEU A 82 -2.30 18.77 -2.93
N ALA A 83 -1.05 19.19 -2.72
CA ALA A 83 -0.71 20.21 -1.75
C ALA A 83 -1.41 21.55 -2.04
N ARG A 84 -1.41 21.98 -3.32
CA ARG A 84 -2.14 23.19 -3.76
C ARG A 84 -3.66 23.06 -3.63
N ALA A 85 -4.20 21.86 -3.76
CA ALA A 85 -5.62 21.58 -3.52
C ALA A 85 -5.98 21.57 -2.02
N GLY A 86 -4.99 21.70 -1.14
CA GLY A 86 -5.18 21.80 0.30
C GLY A 86 -5.09 20.49 1.06
N ALA A 87 -4.41 19.47 0.52
CA ALA A 87 -4.06 18.27 1.27
C ALA A 87 -3.03 18.61 2.35
N ASP A 88 -3.22 18.09 3.57
CA ASP A 88 -2.29 18.25 4.70
C ASP A 88 -1.18 17.19 4.68
N PHE A 89 -1.44 16.06 4.07
CA PHE A 89 -0.51 14.97 3.80
C PHE A 89 -1.02 14.14 2.61
N ALA A 90 -0.17 13.30 2.05
CA ALA A 90 -0.58 12.46 0.91
C ALA A 90 0.01 11.05 0.96
N LEU A 91 -0.49 10.21 0.08
CA LEU A 91 0.04 8.88 -0.21
C LEU A 91 -0.02 8.59 -1.71
N VAL A 92 0.80 7.64 -2.14
CA VAL A 92 0.73 7.05 -3.49
C VAL A 92 0.09 5.68 -3.37
N ALA A 93 -1.08 5.50 -3.99
CA ALA A 93 -1.88 4.27 -3.89
C ALA A 93 -1.33 3.14 -4.78
N ALA A 94 -0.01 2.89 -4.71
CA ALA A 94 0.68 1.87 -5.46
C ALA A 94 2.06 1.56 -4.84
N ASN A 95 2.54 0.33 -4.99
CA ASN A 95 3.85 -0.09 -4.48
C ASN A 95 5.02 0.33 -5.38
N THR A 96 4.93 0.06 -6.68
CA THR A 96 6.03 0.25 -7.65
C THR A 96 6.60 1.68 -7.67
N PRO A 97 5.81 2.76 -7.54
CA PRO A 97 6.35 4.13 -7.46
C PRO A 97 7.30 4.39 -6.29
N HIS A 98 7.37 3.47 -5.31
CA HIS A 98 8.31 3.58 -4.19
C HIS A 98 9.78 3.44 -4.62
N LEU A 99 10.07 3.03 -5.87
CA LEU A 99 11.39 3.18 -6.50
C LEU A 99 11.94 4.61 -6.44
N VAL A 100 11.07 5.61 -6.41
CA VAL A 100 11.43 7.04 -6.39
C VAL A 100 10.86 7.79 -5.18
N PHE A 101 10.27 7.07 -4.23
CA PHE A 101 9.54 7.66 -3.10
C PHE A 101 10.39 8.62 -2.27
N ASP A 102 11.61 8.25 -1.92
CA ASP A 102 12.50 9.09 -1.11
C ASP A 102 12.82 10.42 -1.78
N THR A 103 12.96 10.42 -3.11
CA THR A 103 13.20 11.63 -3.88
C THR A 103 11.98 12.55 -3.85
N ILE A 104 10.78 11.98 -4.03
CA ILE A 104 9.53 12.74 -3.96
C ILE A 104 9.29 13.27 -2.55
N ALA A 105 9.47 12.43 -1.53
CA ALA A 105 9.23 12.80 -0.13
C ALA A 105 10.15 13.93 0.34
N ARG A 106 11.42 13.91 -0.05
CA ARG A 106 12.36 15.01 0.29
C ARG A 106 12.00 16.35 -0.35
N GLN A 107 11.34 16.33 -1.52
CA GLN A 107 10.97 17.55 -2.26
C GLN A 107 9.55 18.02 -1.93
N SER A 108 8.73 17.16 -1.34
CA SER A 108 7.34 17.47 -1.04
C SER A 108 7.20 18.49 0.07
N ARG A 109 6.25 19.45 -0.09
CA ARG A 109 5.86 20.42 0.94
C ARG A 109 4.91 19.85 1.99
N ILE A 110 4.31 18.70 1.71
CA ILE A 110 3.41 17.98 2.63
C ILE A 110 3.99 16.60 2.95
N PRO A 111 3.78 16.09 4.17
CA PRO A 111 4.23 14.74 4.51
C PRO A 111 3.64 13.68 3.57
N LEU A 112 4.45 12.66 3.23
CA LEU A 112 4.00 11.50 2.49
C LEU A 112 4.05 10.26 3.37
N ILE A 113 2.99 9.44 3.33
CA ILE A 113 2.97 8.13 3.99
C ILE A 113 3.51 7.09 3.02
N SER A 114 4.53 6.34 3.45
CA SER A 114 5.11 5.25 2.68
C SER A 114 4.39 3.94 2.95
N ILE A 115 3.88 3.29 1.90
CA ILE A 115 3.31 1.94 1.99
C ILE A 115 4.36 0.92 2.43
N VAL A 116 5.62 1.13 2.06
CA VAL A 116 6.75 0.24 2.37
C VAL A 116 7.08 0.31 3.86
N GLU A 117 7.25 1.54 4.39
CA GLU A 117 7.53 1.75 5.81
C GLU A 117 6.39 1.26 6.70
N ALA A 118 5.13 1.58 6.31
CA ALA A 118 3.95 1.10 7.03
C ALA A 118 3.89 -0.44 7.06
N THR A 119 4.19 -1.10 5.93
CA THR A 119 4.22 -2.57 5.85
C THR A 119 5.34 -3.16 6.70
N ALA A 120 6.53 -2.55 6.70
CA ALA A 120 7.65 -3.01 7.49
C ALA A 120 7.40 -2.86 9.00
N ASP A 121 6.75 -1.76 9.43
CA ASP A 121 6.33 -1.56 10.82
C ASP A 121 5.26 -2.57 11.25
N ALA A 122 4.27 -2.85 10.39
CA ALA A 122 3.25 -3.86 10.65
C ALA A 122 3.86 -5.26 10.78
N ALA A 123 4.79 -5.62 9.90
CA ALA A 123 5.52 -6.89 9.95
C ALA A 123 6.31 -7.05 11.26
N LYS A 124 7.01 -5.99 11.68
CA LYS A 124 7.74 -5.97 12.96
C LYS A 124 6.80 -6.12 14.16
N ALA A 125 5.68 -5.39 14.14
CA ALA A 125 4.67 -5.46 15.21
C ALA A 125 4.05 -6.86 15.32
N ALA A 126 3.86 -7.56 14.20
CA ALA A 126 3.41 -8.95 14.16
C ALA A 126 4.50 -9.98 14.54
N GLY A 127 5.74 -9.56 14.77
CA GLY A 127 6.85 -10.43 15.14
C GLY A 127 7.38 -11.30 14.00
N LEU A 128 7.03 -11.00 12.75
CA LEU A 128 7.44 -11.75 11.57
C LEU A 128 8.94 -11.60 11.30
N LYS A 129 9.57 -12.63 10.74
CA LYS A 129 11.02 -12.67 10.51
C LYS A 129 11.43 -12.97 9.08
N ARG A 130 10.62 -13.73 8.35
CA ARG A 130 10.93 -14.16 6.99
C ARG A 130 9.71 -13.99 6.08
N LEU A 131 9.75 -13.01 5.20
CA LEU A 131 8.61 -12.61 4.40
C LEU A 131 8.79 -12.93 2.93
N GLY A 132 7.83 -13.64 2.34
CA GLY A 132 7.69 -13.72 0.89
C GLY A 132 7.25 -12.37 0.32
N LEU A 133 7.82 -11.93 -0.81
CA LEU A 133 7.39 -10.71 -1.50
C LEU A 133 6.80 -11.06 -2.86
N LEU A 134 5.50 -10.83 -3.03
CA LEU A 134 4.78 -10.97 -4.29
C LEU A 134 4.42 -9.57 -4.81
N GLY A 135 4.57 -9.32 -6.12
CA GLY A 135 4.26 -8.00 -6.70
C GLY A 135 4.57 -7.95 -8.19
N THR A 136 4.61 -6.74 -8.74
CA THR A 136 5.14 -6.57 -10.10
C THR A 136 6.62 -6.95 -10.14
N ARG A 137 7.16 -7.25 -11.33
CA ARG A 137 8.61 -7.48 -11.50
C ARG A 137 9.42 -6.31 -10.94
N PHE A 138 8.98 -5.07 -11.17
CA PHE A 138 9.63 -3.88 -10.65
C PHE A 138 9.69 -3.85 -9.12
N THR A 139 8.62 -4.26 -8.44
CA THR A 139 8.57 -4.32 -6.97
C THR A 139 9.44 -5.46 -6.42
N MET A 140 9.36 -6.66 -7.02
CA MET A 140 10.11 -7.81 -6.53
C MET A 140 11.62 -7.68 -6.73
N GLN A 141 12.07 -6.98 -7.79
CA GLN A 141 13.49 -6.81 -8.11
C GLN A 141 14.11 -5.53 -7.55
N ALA A 142 13.31 -4.67 -6.91
CA ALA A 142 13.80 -3.44 -6.28
C ALA A 142 14.33 -3.69 -4.87
N SER A 143 15.16 -2.76 -4.37
CA SER A 143 15.76 -2.84 -3.03
C SER A 143 14.89 -2.23 -1.92
N PHE A 144 13.87 -1.43 -2.22
CA PHE A 144 13.15 -0.66 -1.21
C PHE A 144 12.44 -1.52 -0.15
N TYR A 145 11.84 -2.67 -0.49
CA TYR A 145 11.30 -3.60 0.51
C TYR A 145 12.40 -4.33 1.29
N PRO A 146 13.42 -4.94 0.63
CA PRO A 146 14.55 -5.53 1.33
C PRO A 146 15.24 -4.57 2.30
N GLU A 147 15.49 -3.33 1.91
CA GLU A 147 16.15 -2.32 2.75
C GLU A 147 15.31 -1.93 3.98
N ALA A 148 14.02 -1.62 3.78
CA ALA A 148 13.11 -1.24 4.86
C ALA A 148 12.90 -2.38 5.87
N LEU A 149 12.82 -3.63 5.39
CA LEU A 149 12.64 -4.80 6.24
C LEU A 149 13.93 -5.22 6.95
N ALA A 150 15.09 -5.13 6.27
CA ALA A 150 16.39 -5.39 6.88
C ALA A 150 16.70 -4.45 8.06
N ALA A 151 16.28 -3.17 7.97
CA ALA A 151 16.37 -2.22 9.08
C ALA A 151 15.54 -2.64 10.33
N ARG A 152 14.63 -3.61 10.17
CA ARG A 152 13.78 -4.20 11.22
C ARG A 152 14.16 -5.66 11.55
N GLU A 153 15.29 -6.13 11.04
CA GLU A 153 15.79 -7.51 11.20
C GLU A 153 14.83 -8.56 10.61
N ILE A 154 14.22 -8.24 9.46
CA ILE A 154 13.29 -9.10 8.73
C ILE A 154 13.91 -9.43 7.36
N GLU A 155 13.96 -10.72 7.02
CA GLU A 155 14.47 -11.21 5.75
C GLU A 155 13.36 -11.23 4.68
N VAL A 156 13.67 -10.79 3.45
CA VAL A 156 12.78 -10.90 2.29
C VAL A 156 13.18 -12.07 1.42
N ILE A 157 12.21 -12.93 1.12
CA ILE A 157 12.37 -14.09 0.24
C ILE A 157 11.56 -13.84 -1.04
N LEU A 158 12.24 -13.92 -2.17
CA LEU A 158 11.58 -13.78 -3.47
C LEU A 158 11.12 -15.12 -4.04
N PRO A 159 10.02 -15.14 -4.78
CA PRO A 159 9.69 -16.22 -5.68
C PRO A 159 10.85 -16.49 -6.67
N ASN A 160 10.96 -17.71 -7.21
CA ASN A 160 11.94 -17.97 -8.25
C ASN A 160 11.58 -17.22 -9.56
N GLU A 161 12.48 -17.20 -10.53
CA GLU A 161 12.32 -16.43 -11.77
C GLU A 161 11.04 -16.78 -12.54
N GLU A 162 10.68 -18.07 -12.63
CA GLU A 162 9.46 -18.52 -13.28
C GLU A 162 8.21 -18.04 -12.55
N GLU A 163 8.21 -18.15 -11.21
CA GLU A 163 7.12 -17.66 -10.36
C GLU A 163 6.99 -16.13 -10.44
N GLN A 164 8.11 -15.38 -10.44
CA GLN A 164 8.09 -13.92 -10.61
C GLN A 164 7.52 -13.52 -11.97
N ALA A 165 7.92 -14.22 -13.04
CA ALA A 165 7.39 -13.97 -14.38
C ALA A 165 5.89 -14.24 -14.45
N TYR A 166 5.41 -15.35 -13.84
CA TYR A 166 3.99 -15.67 -13.75
C TYR A 166 3.22 -14.60 -12.98
N ILE A 167 3.68 -14.22 -11.77
CA ILE A 167 3.02 -13.20 -10.95
C ILE A 167 2.90 -11.90 -11.74
N HIS A 168 4.00 -11.46 -12.38
CA HIS A 168 4.00 -10.21 -13.14
C HIS A 168 3.04 -10.23 -14.33
N ALA A 169 3.05 -11.30 -15.12
CA ALA A 169 2.15 -11.45 -16.26
C ALA A 169 0.68 -11.41 -15.82
N LYS A 170 0.31 -12.21 -14.81
CA LYS A 170 -1.05 -12.22 -14.28
C LYS A 170 -1.47 -10.90 -13.65
N TYR A 171 -0.54 -10.23 -13.00
CA TYR A 171 -0.77 -8.89 -12.46
C TYR A 171 -1.15 -7.89 -13.55
N MET A 172 -0.38 -7.85 -14.65
CA MET A 172 -0.61 -6.88 -15.73
C MET A 172 -1.79 -7.26 -16.63
N ASP A 173 -1.95 -8.54 -16.94
CA ASP A 173 -2.90 -9.02 -17.94
C ASP A 173 -4.29 -9.31 -17.35
N GLU A 174 -4.39 -9.58 -16.05
CA GLU A 174 -5.65 -9.94 -15.39
C GLU A 174 -6.01 -8.96 -14.26
N LEU A 175 -5.14 -8.79 -13.25
CA LEU A 175 -5.51 -8.05 -12.03
C LEU A 175 -5.68 -6.55 -12.28
N VAL A 176 -4.79 -5.93 -13.04
CA VAL A 176 -4.90 -4.50 -13.41
C VAL A 176 -6.19 -4.21 -14.20
N PRO A 177 -6.61 -5.05 -15.18
CA PRO A 177 -7.91 -4.92 -15.82
C PRO A 177 -9.12 -5.33 -14.95
N GLY A 178 -8.92 -5.75 -13.70
CA GLY A 178 -9.99 -6.17 -12.79
C GLY A 178 -10.51 -7.59 -13.05
N ILE A 179 -9.76 -8.43 -13.75
CA ILE A 179 -10.12 -9.82 -14.04
C ILE A 179 -9.63 -10.72 -12.92
N ILE A 180 -10.55 -11.35 -12.19
CA ILE A 180 -10.25 -12.25 -11.08
C ILE A 180 -10.62 -13.68 -11.48
N LEU A 181 -9.60 -14.54 -11.64
CA LEU A 181 -9.78 -15.93 -12.08
C LEU A 181 -9.41 -16.90 -10.95
N PRO A 182 -10.21 -17.96 -10.71
CA PRO A 182 -9.91 -18.97 -9.70
C PRO A 182 -8.56 -19.67 -9.91
N GLU A 183 -8.21 -20.00 -11.15
CA GLU A 183 -6.93 -20.64 -11.48
C GLU A 183 -5.72 -19.75 -11.16
N THR A 184 -5.87 -18.43 -11.29
CA THR A 184 -4.82 -17.46 -10.92
C THR A 184 -4.71 -17.38 -9.40
N HIS A 185 -5.83 -17.35 -8.67
CA HIS A 185 -5.85 -17.45 -7.21
C HIS A 185 -5.12 -18.71 -6.72
N ASP A 186 -5.49 -19.89 -7.24
CA ASP A 186 -4.91 -21.16 -6.84
C ASP A 186 -3.39 -21.22 -7.13
N ARG A 187 -2.94 -20.66 -8.25
CA ARG A 187 -1.52 -20.62 -8.57
C ARG A 187 -0.75 -19.66 -7.67
N LEU A 188 -1.29 -18.49 -7.34
CA LEU A 188 -0.66 -17.53 -6.41
C LEU A 188 -0.56 -18.13 -5.00
N THR A 189 -1.61 -18.77 -4.50
CA THR A 189 -1.58 -19.45 -3.19
C THR A 189 -0.57 -20.59 -3.16
N ASN A 190 -0.44 -21.37 -4.27
CA ASN A 190 0.58 -22.41 -4.38
C ASN A 190 2.01 -21.85 -4.42
N ILE A 191 2.23 -20.65 -4.96
CA ILE A 191 3.53 -19.98 -4.89
C ILE A 191 3.86 -19.62 -3.44
N ILE A 192 2.89 -19.10 -2.67
CA ILE A 192 3.07 -18.83 -1.23
C ILE A 192 3.41 -20.12 -0.48
N LYS A 193 2.69 -21.22 -0.77
CA LYS A 193 2.98 -22.54 -0.21
C LYS A 193 4.40 -23.01 -0.53
N SER A 194 4.82 -22.87 -1.79
CA SER A 194 6.18 -23.23 -2.22
C SER A 194 7.27 -22.43 -1.48
N LEU A 195 7.05 -21.11 -1.29
CA LEU A 195 7.94 -20.25 -0.48
C LEU A 195 8.00 -20.72 0.97
N LYS A 196 6.84 -21.08 1.56
CA LYS A 196 6.81 -21.66 2.90
C LYS A 196 7.62 -22.95 3.00
N ASP A 197 7.39 -23.89 2.07
CA ASP A 197 8.01 -25.21 2.11
C ASP A 197 9.54 -25.14 1.93
N ARG A 198 10.04 -24.28 1.01
CA ARG A 198 11.48 -24.18 0.70
C ARG A 198 12.25 -23.18 1.56
N ALA A 199 11.61 -22.14 2.06
CA ALA A 199 12.28 -21.05 2.76
C ALA A 199 11.70 -20.73 4.15
N GLN A 200 10.69 -21.47 4.60
CA GLN A 200 10.07 -21.31 5.93
C GLN A 200 9.63 -19.86 6.20
N ILE A 201 8.98 -19.21 5.23
CA ILE A 201 8.41 -17.88 5.43
C ILE A 201 7.27 -17.96 6.47
N ASP A 202 7.18 -16.95 7.31
CA ASP A 202 6.13 -16.77 8.33
C ASP A 202 5.06 -15.75 7.89
N GLY A 203 5.38 -14.91 6.88
CA GLY A 203 4.44 -13.98 6.26
C GLY A 203 4.68 -13.81 4.77
N ALA A 204 3.71 -13.24 4.06
CA ALA A 204 3.81 -12.90 2.64
C ALA A 204 3.25 -11.49 2.38
N ILE A 205 4.08 -10.64 1.78
CA ILE A 205 3.74 -9.26 1.42
C ILE A 205 3.04 -9.27 0.06
N LEU A 206 1.85 -8.71 -0.01
CA LEU A 206 1.20 -8.38 -1.26
C LEU A 206 1.74 -7.03 -1.78
N GLY A 207 2.95 -7.05 -2.34
CA GLY A 207 3.69 -5.89 -2.83
C GLY A 207 3.17 -5.34 -4.17
N GLY A 208 1.91 -5.54 -4.43
CA GLY A 208 1.13 -5.00 -5.52
C GLY A 208 -0.32 -4.92 -5.08
N THR A 209 -0.89 -3.74 -5.15
CA THR A 209 -2.20 -3.43 -4.55
C THR A 209 -3.35 -4.24 -5.15
N GLU A 210 -3.24 -4.66 -6.41
CA GLU A 210 -4.24 -5.52 -7.07
C GLU A 210 -4.20 -6.97 -6.57
N LEU A 211 -3.09 -7.42 -5.95
CA LEU A 211 -3.04 -8.75 -5.34
C LEU A 211 -4.04 -8.89 -4.19
N SER A 212 -4.37 -7.82 -3.48
CA SER A 212 -5.40 -7.82 -2.43
C SER A 212 -6.83 -7.98 -2.96
N LEU A 213 -7.03 -7.84 -4.28
CA LEU A 213 -8.33 -8.10 -4.91
C LEU A 213 -8.59 -9.59 -5.07
N ILE A 214 -7.53 -10.40 -5.20
CA ILE A 214 -7.61 -11.85 -5.41
C ILE A 214 -7.20 -12.67 -4.17
N LEU A 215 -6.22 -12.21 -3.38
CA LEU A 215 -5.76 -12.86 -2.13
C LEU A 215 -6.35 -12.09 -0.94
N ARG A 216 -7.53 -12.50 -0.49
CA ARG A 216 -8.30 -11.81 0.56
C ARG A 216 -8.23 -12.44 1.93
N ASP A 217 -7.65 -13.64 2.02
CA ASP A 217 -7.53 -14.37 3.27
C ASP A 217 -6.41 -13.78 4.12
N GLU A 218 -6.63 -13.68 5.43
CA GLU A 218 -5.61 -13.22 6.39
C GLU A 218 -4.43 -14.19 6.50
N THR A 219 -4.67 -15.46 6.20
CA THR A 219 -3.65 -16.52 6.21
C THR A 219 -3.83 -17.48 5.04
N VAL A 220 -2.73 -17.85 4.40
CA VAL A 220 -2.68 -18.85 3.32
C VAL A 220 -1.70 -19.94 3.74
N PHE A 221 -2.18 -21.18 3.89
CA PHE A 221 -1.40 -22.31 4.40
C PHE A 221 -0.66 -22.01 5.73
N GLY A 222 -1.24 -21.16 6.59
CA GLY A 222 -0.62 -20.73 7.85
C GLY A 222 0.53 -19.73 7.68
N VAL A 223 0.64 -19.07 6.53
CA VAL A 223 1.48 -17.90 6.27
C VAL A 223 0.60 -16.66 6.42
N GLN A 224 0.98 -15.73 7.26
CA GLN A 224 0.24 -14.48 7.44
C GLN A 224 0.32 -13.61 6.20
N ILE A 225 -0.80 -13.09 5.71
CA ILE A 225 -0.84 -12.22 4.55
C ILE A 225 -0.77 -10.76 5.01
N LEU A 226 0.21 -10.04 4.47
CA LEU A 226 0.35 -8.61 4.65
C LEU A 226 -0.24 -7.88 3.43
N ASP A 227 -1.52 -7.51 3.54
CA ASP A 227 -2.20 -6.66 2.54
C ASP A 227 -1.68 -5.24 2.68
N THR A 228 -0.76 -4.86 1.80
CA THR A 228 -0.12 -3.53 1.82
C THR A 228 -1.12 -2.40 1.63
N THR A 229 -2.22 -2.63 0.91
CA THR A 229 -3.30 -1.65 0.75
C THR A 229 -3.99 -1.38 2.09
N GLN A 230 -4.38 -2.44 2.80
CA GLN A 230 -5.03 -2.33 4.10
C GLN A 230 -4.12 -1.64 5.12
N ILE A 231 -2.86 -2.08 5.22
CA ILE A 231 -1.86 -1.49 6.13
C ILE A 231 -1.66 0.00 5.84
N HIS A 232 -1.58 0.37 4.56
CA HIS A 232 -1.39 1.78 4.16
C HIS A 232 -2.61 2.64 4.47
N VAL A 233 -3.82 2.10 4.28
CA VAL A 233 -5.08 2.75 4.67
C VAL A 233 -5.13 2.96 6.19
N GLU A 234 -4.70 1.98 6.97
CA GLU A 234 -4.63 2.09 8.43
C GLU A 234 -3.70 3.22 8.88
N ALA A 235 -2.51 3.29 8.29
CA ALA A 235 -1.58 4.39 8.55
C ALA A 235 -2.17 5.76 8.16
N ALA A 236 -2.87 5.83 7.03
CA ALA A 236 -3.53 7.04 6.57
C ALA A 236 -4.66 7.50 7.49
N VAL A 237 -5.51 6.58 7.96
CA VAL A 237 -6.61 6.91 8.89
C VAL A 237 -6.08 7.28 10.26
N ALA A 238 -5.03 6.62 10.76
CA ALA A 238 -4.36 7.01 11.98
C ALA A 238 -3.85 8.47 11.90
N GLN A 239 -3.23 8.85 10.78
CA GLN A 239 -2.76 10.22 10.53
C GLN A 239 -3.91 11.23 10.45
N LEU A 240 -5.05 10.86 9.84
CA LEU A 240 -6.26 11.70 9.80
C LEU A 240 -6.80 11.99 11.20
N LEU A 241 -6.78 10.99 12.07
CA LEU A 241 -7.29 11.07 13.45
C LEU A 241 -6.26 11.64 14.44
N GLY A 242 -5.05 12.00 13.98
CA GLY A 242 -3.98 12.48 14.87
C GLY A 242 -3.43 11.41 15.80
N MET A 243 -3.62 10.13 15.48
CA MET A 243 -3.16 8.98 16.27
C MET A 243 -1.78 8.53 15.78
N SER A 244 -0.97 7.97 16.67
CA SER A 244 0.22 7.22 16.23
C SER A 244 -0.23 5.89 15.61
N ALA A 245 0.32 5.51 14.46
CA ALA A 245 -0.02 4.27 13.76
C ALA A 245 0.12 3.02 14.67
N ASN A 246 0.95 3.08 15.71
CA ASN A 246 1.19 2.01 16.69
C ASN A 246 0.32 2.12 17.96
N ALA A 247 -0.63 3.06 18.04
CA ALA A 247 -1.27 3.42 19.32
C ALA A 247 -2.66 2.80 19.53
N ASN A 248 -3.20 2.01 18.61
CA ASN A 248 -4.53 1.44 18.79
C ASN A 248 -4.53 -0.09 18.91
N PRO A 249 -4.47 -0.65 20.15
CA PRO A 249 -4.64 -2.09 20.37
C PRO A 249 -6.07 -2.62 20.06
N ASN A 250 -7.03 -1.72 19.84
CA ASN A 250 -8.42 -2.03 19.47
C ASN A 250 -8.71 -1.80 17.98
N TRP A 251 -7.69 -1.69 17.15
CA TRP A 251 -7.88 -1.63 15.72
C TRP A 251 -8.59 -2.91 15.28
N PRO A 252 -9.72 -2.82 14.58
CA PRO A 252 -10.49 -4.01 14.25
C PRO A 252 -9.63 -4.94 13.39
N THR A 253 -9.09 -5.98 14.03
CA THR A 253 -8.65 -7.18 13.32
C THR A 253 -9.92 -7.86 12.82
N ARG A 254 -10.11 -7.89 11.52
CA ARG A 254 -11.17 -8.70 10.89
C ARG A 254 -10.81 -10.15 10.94
#